data_dfbbe6641d898ababe59a306259ee9bb
#
_entry.id   dfbbe6641d898ababe59a306259ee9bb
#
_cell.length_a   1.000
_cell.length_b   1.000
_cell.length_c   1.000
_cell.angle_alpha   90.00
_cell.angle_beta   90.00
_cell.angle_gamma   90.00
#
_symmetry.space_group_name_H-M   'P 1'
#
loop_
_entity.id
_entity.type
_entity.pdbx_description
1 polymer ?
#
loop_
_entity_poly.entity_id
_entity_poly.type
_entity_poly.pdbx_seq_one_letter_code
_entity_poly.pdbx_strand_id
1 'polypeptide(L)'
;THRTDLVDTTFEEYAQEFQKLYPNVTISFEGITNYADDMTTRLTSGDWGDICMIPTTVNKSEFGTYFEPICNYDDMKDSYEFLGDKMFDGKVYGIASMGNAMGIIYNKSVFEEAGISELPTTPDAFLDDLKQIKEKTDAIPLYTNYAAGWTLTAWDSYIGGTATGDADFMNNTIVHQANPFSKRSDETGPYAVYNTLYEAVSEG
;
A
#
# COMPACT_ATOMS: atom_id res chain seq x y z
N THR A 1 6.74 -1.45 -16.27
CA THR A 1 5.63 -1.20 -15.34
C THR A 1 4.96 -2.49 -14.88
N HIS A 2 4.38 -2.50 -13.65
CA HIS A 2 3.56 -3.62 -13.17
C HIS A 2 2.10 -3.56 -13.71
N ARG A 3 1.69 -2.41 -14.25
CA ARG A 3 0.35 -2.20 -14.81
C ARG A 3 0.30 -2.72 -16.24
N THR A 4 0.39 -4.04 -16.38
CA THR A 4 0.33 -4.74 -17.68
C THR A 4 -1.00 -4.51 -18.40
N ASP A 5 -2.06 -4.25 -17.64
CA ASP A 5 -3.41 -3.94 -18.12
C ASP A 5 -3.52 -2.58 -18.85
N LEU A 6 -2.57 -1.67 -18.62
CA LEU A 6 -2.59 -0.31 -19.21
C LEU A 6 -1.61 -0.11 -20.36
N VAL A 7 -0.72 -1.06 -20.62
CA VAL A 7 0.39 -0.89 -21.60
C VAL A 7 -0.13 -0.56 -22.99
N ASP A 8 -1.08 -1.34 -23.49
CA ASP A 8 -1.61 -1.20 -24.85
C ASP A 8 -2.85 -0.28 -24.92
N THR A 9 -3.15 0.47 -23.88
CA THR A 9 -4.32 1.35 -23.74
C THR A 9 -3.91 2.73 -23.24
N THR A 10 -4.16 3.03 -21.99
CA THR A 10 -3.92 4.34 -21.38
C THR A 10 -2.47 4.82 -21.49
N PHE A 11 -1.50 3.92 -21.36
CA PHE A 11 -0.08 4.31 -21.46
C PHE A 11 0.31 4.63 -22.90
N GLU A 12 -0.27 3.97 -23.87
CA GLU A 12 -0.09 4.33 -25.28
C GLU A 12 -0.67 5.71 -25.59
N GLU A 13 -1.85 6.05 -25.05
CA GLU A 13 -2.43 7.38 -25.17
C GLU A 13 -1.51 8.44 -24.55
N TYR A 14 -0.95 8.18 -23.36
CA TYR A 14 0.00 9.11 -22.72
C TYR A 14 1.28 9.27 -23.53
N ALA A 15 1.81 8.21 -24.12
CA ALA A 15 2.98 8.30 -25.00
C ALA A 15 2.69 9.17 -26.22
N GLN A 16 1.52 9.04 -26.84
CA GLN A 16 1.12 9.85 -27.99
C GLN A 16 0.93 11.32 -27.63
N GLU A 17 0.32 11.62 -26.48
CA GLU A 17 0.20 13.01 -25.99
C GLU A 17 1.58 13.63 -25.71
N PHE A 18 2.48 12.87 -25.07
CA PHE A 18 3.84 13.32 -24.83
C PHE A 18 4.59 13.58 -26.14
N GLN A 19 4.45 12.72 -27.13
CA GLN A 19 5.12 12.85 -28.42
C GLN A 19 4.68 14.10 -29.22
N LYS A 20 3.47 14.62 -28.97
CA LYS A 20 3.05 15.92 -29.55
C LYS A 20 3.90 17.09 -29.05
N LEU A 21 4.36 17.02 -27.81
CA LEU A 21 5.22 18.02 -27.21
C LEU A 21 6.71 17.79 -27.56
N TYR A 22 7.09 16.53 -27.69
CA TYR A 22 8.46 16.11 -27.94
C TYR A 22 8.54 15.12 -29.12
N PRO A 23 8.41 15.60 -30.38
CA PRO A 23 8.27 14.74 -31.57
C PRO A 23 9.44 13.79 -31.84
N ASN A 24 10.60 14.12 -31.28
CA ASN A 24 11.83 13.31 -31.46
C ASN A 24 12.00 12.24 -30.36
N VAL A 25 11.04 12.12 -29.43
CA VAL A 25 11.09 11.14 -28.35
C VAL A 25 9.99 10.11 -28.57
N THR A 26 10.37 8.86 -28.59
CA THR A 26 9.44 7.73 -28.59
C THR A 26 9.47 7.06 -27.23
N ILE A 27 8.30 6.86 -26.63
CA ILE A 27 8.16 6.12 -25.37
C ILE A 27 7.55 4.75 -25.69
N SER A 28 8.15 3.69 -25.20
CA SER A 28 7.59 2.34 -25.22
C SER A 28 7.46 1.82 -23.79
N PHE A 29 6.35 1.14 -23.53
CA PHE A 29 6.10 0.55 -22.21
C PHE A 29 6.28 -0.96 -22.25
N GLU A 30 6.98 -1.50 -21.26
CA GLU A 30 7.07 -2.93 -21.03
C GLU A 30 6.28 -3.31 -19.77
N GLY A 31 5.31 -4.22 -19.92
CA GLY A 31 4.53 -4.77 -18.80
C GLY A 31 5.24 -5.99 -18.19
N ILE A 32 5.42 -5.99 -16.87
CA ILE A 32 6.08 -7.07 -16.15
C ILE A 32 5.15 -7.57 -15.06
N THR A 33 4.75 -8.84 -15.12
CA THR A 33 3.75 -9.41 -14.21
C THR A 33 4.30 -9.64 -12.79
N ASN A 34 5.48 -10.25 -12.69
CA ASN A 34 6.16 -10.43 -11.39
C ASN A 34 7.15 -9.30 -11.13
N TYR A 35 6.62 -8.08 -11.10
CA TYR A 35 7.39 -6.84 -11.22
C TYR A 35 8.51 -6.69 -10.19
N ALA A 36 8.24 -6.91 -8.92
CA ALA A 36 9.21 -6.66 -7.86
C ALA A 36 10.45 -7.53 -7.99
N ASP A 37 10.29 -8.83 -8.21
CA ASP A 37 11.39 -9.78 -8.31
C ASP A 37 12.15 -9.62 -9.63
N ASP A 38 11.42 -9.48 -10.75
CA ASP A 38 12.02 -9.33 -12.07
C ASP A 38 12.81 -8.01 -12.17
N MET A 39 12.24 -6.90 -11.65
CA MET A 39 12.94 -5.62 -11.65
C MET A 39 14.15 -5.61 -10.71
N THR A 40 14.11 -6.28 -9.56
CA THR A 40 15.27 -6.44 -8.68
C THR A 40 16.41 -7.15 -9.42
N THR A 41 16.09 -8.18 -10.17
CA THR A 41 17.06 -8.91 -11.00
C THR A 41 17.64 -8.01 -12.10
N ARG A 42 16.78 -7.27 -12.82
CA ARG A 42 17.19 -6.36 -13.89
C ARG A 42 18.03 -5.18 -13.38
N LEU A 43 17.69 -4.61 -12.24
CA LEU A 43 18.50 -3.56 -11.60
C LEU A 43 19.92 -4.05 -11.31
N THR A 44 20.06 -5.27 -10.83
CA THR A 44 21.36 -5.88 -10.53
C THR A 44 22.17 -6.14 -11.80
N SER A 45 21.53 -6.50 -12.91
CA SER A 45 22.19 -6.73 -14.20
C SER A 45 22.43 -5.45 -15.03
N GLY A 46 21.80 -4.34 -14.66
CA GLY A 46 21.86 -3.08 -15.39
C GLY A 46 20.98 -3.03 -16.65
N ASP A 47 20.10 -4.01 -16.86
CA ASP A 47 19.21 -4.11 -18.02
C ASP A 47 17.75 -3.88 -17.62
N TRP A 48 17.42 -2.63 -17.27
CA TRP A 48 16.09 -2.28 -16.75
C TRP A 48 15.38 -1.13 -17.48
N GLY A 49 16.00 -0.58 -18.54
CA GLY A 49 15.46 0.53 -19.34
C GLY A 49 15.82 1.91 -18.78
N ASP A 50 15.13 2.94 -19.25
CA ASP A 50 15.42 4.33 -18.91
C ASP A 50 14.63 4.82 -17.69
N ILE A 51 13.38 4.36 -17.54
CA ILE A 51 12.47 4.75 -16.47
C ILE A 51 11.74 3.51 -15.93
N CYS A 52 11.70 3.35 -14.62
CA CYS A 52 10.93 2.27 -14.00
C CYS A 52 10.16 2.74 -12.77
N MET A 53 9.20 1.95 -12.35
CA MET A 53 8.64 2.08 -11.00
C MET A 53 9.63 1.49 -10.01
N ILE A 54 10.09 2.28 -9.06
CA ILE A 54 11.06 1.79 -8.06
C ILE A 54 10.41 0.67 -7.23
N PRO A 55 10.94 -0.56 -7.28
CA PRO A 55 10.38 -1.68 -6.53
C PRO A 55 10.45 -1.45 -5.02
N THR A 56 9.49 -2.00 -4.30
CA THR A 56 9.49 -1.96 -2.82
C THR A 56 10.60 -2.79 -2.19
N THR A 57 11.20 -3.68 -2.95
CA THR A 57 12.34 -4.52 -2.55
C THR A 57 13.67 -3.76 -2.48
N VAL A 58 13.76 -2.57 -3.11
CA VAL A 58 14.98 -1.75 -3.09
C VAL A 58 14.99 -0.89 -1.82
N ASN A 59 16.03 -1.04 -1.00
CA ASN A 59 16.20 -0.23 0.19
C ASN A 59 16.46 1.24 -0.16
N LYS A 60 15.95 2.16 0.64
CA LYS A 60 16.12 3.60 0.38
C LYS A 60 17.59 4.02 0.30
N SER A 61 18.46 3.43 1.12
CA SER A 61 19.90 3.69 1.11
C SER A 61 20.60 3.26 -0.19
N GLU A 62 19.96 2.43 -1.00
CA GLU A 62 20.49 1.94 -2.27
C GLU A 62 19.98 2.75 -3.47
N PHE A 63 19.05 3.70 -3.27
CA PHE A 63 18.48 4.46 -4.38
C PHE A 63 19.54 5.11 -5.25
N GLY A 64 20.53 5.77 -4.65
CA GLY A 64 21.63 6.39 -5.42
C GLY A 64 22.57 5.42 -6.14
N THR A 65 22.44 4.11 -5.89
CA THR A 65 23.20 3.10 -6.65
C THR A 65 22.55 2.80 -8.00
N TYR A 66 21.22 2.86 -8.06
CA TYR A 66 20.46 2.45 -9.24
C TYR A 66 19.82 3.60 -9.99
N PHE A 67 19.50 4.71 -9.30
CA PHE A 67 18.68 5.80 -9.85
C PHE A 67 19.39 7.14 -9.72
N GLU A 68 19.20 8.00 -10.71
CA GLU A 68 19.57 9.40 -10.61
C GLU A 68 18.51 10.16 -9.78
N PRO A 69 18.93 11.06 -8.89
CA PRO A 69 17.99 11.91 -8.18
C PRO A 69 17.30 12.90 -9.15
N ILE A 70 15.98 12.98 -9.04
CA ILE A 70 15.17 13.89 -9.86
C ILE A 70 15.37 15.33 -9.39
N CYS A 71 15.42 15.53 -8.06
CA CYS A 71 15.55 16.86 -7.42
C CYS A 71 15.92 16.72 -5.94
N ASN A 72 16.11 17.84 -5.26
CA ASN A 72 16.07 17.85 -3.80
C ASN A 72 14.62 17.93 -3.31
N TYR A 73 14.35 17.37 -2.13
CA TYR A 73 13.01 17.35 -1.55
C TYR A 73 12.41 18.75 -1.39
N ASP A 74 13.21 19.71 -0.91
CA ASP A 74 12.75 21.07 -0.68
C ASP A 74 12.33 21.81 -1.95
N ASP A 75 12.83 21.40 -3.12
CA ASP A 75 12.49 22.00 -4.39
C ASP A 75 11.10 21.59 -4.91
N MET A 76 10.57 20.46 -4.43
CA MET A 76 9.32 19.88 -4.95
C MET A 76 8.22 19.63 -3.91
N LYS A 77 8.52 19.68 -2.62
CA LYS A 77 7.57 19.31 -1.55
C LYS A 77 6.25 20.07 -1.54
N ASP A 78 6.25 21.31 -2.06
CA ASP A 78 5.05 22.14 -2.13
C ASP A 78 4.21 21.89 -3.41
N SER A 79 4.74 21.12 -4.36
CA SER A 79 4.10 20.85 -5.65
C SER A 79 3.69 19.40 -5.84
N TYR A 80 4.27 18.48 -5.08
CA TYR A 80 4.04 17.04 -5.20
C TYR A 80 3.82 16.39 -3.85
N GLU A 81 2.81 15.54 -3.79
CA GLU A 81 2.51 14.72 -2.62
C GLU A 81 3.33 13.41 -2.60
N PHE A 82 3.48 12.81 -1.43
CA PHE A 82 4.09 11.49 -1.22
C PHE A 82 5.55 11.34 -1.66
N LEU A 83 6.30 12.42 -1.80
CA LEU A 83 7.72 12.37 -2.19
C LEU A 83 8.59 11.60 -1.19
N GLY A 84 8.22 11.60 0.09
CA GLY A 84 8.97 10.95 1.17
C GLY A 84 9.12 9.43 1.01
N ASP A 85 8.23 8.78 0.24
CA ASP A 85 8.32 7.34 0.01
C ASP A 85 9.56 6.97 -0.83
N LYS A 86 9.89 7.77 -1.83
CA LYS A 86 11.05 7.58 -2.71
C LYS A 86 12.12 8.66 -2.52
N MET A 87 12.35 9.04 -1.27
CA MET A 87 13.37 10.00 -0.86
C MET A 87 14.42 9.31 0.03
N PHE A 88 15.67 9.70 -0.15
CA PHE A 88 16.77 9.35 0.74
C PHE A 88 17.78 10.49 0.81
N ASP A 89 18.25 10.83 2.00
CA ASP A 89 19.21 11.89 2.26
C ASP A 89 18.87 13.24 1.58
N GLY A 90 17.60 13.65 1.70
CA GLY A 90 17.08 14.90 1.13
C GLY A 90 16.91 14.90 -0.39
N LYS A 91 17.22 13.82 -1.09
CA LYS A 91 17.08 13.67 -2.54
C LYS A 91 15.89 12.80 -2.90
N VAL A 92 15.12 13.23 -3.88
CA VAL A 92 13.96 12.52 -4.42
C VAL A 92 14.37 11.71 -5.63
N TYR A 93 14.09 10.42 -5.62
CA TYR A 93 14.44 9.48 -6.70
C TYR A 93 13.22 9.03 -7.50
N GLY A 94 12.02 9.27 -7.00
CA GLY A 94 10.79 8.91 -7.69
C GLY A 94 9.62 9.80 -7.29
N ILE A 95 8.72 10.02 -8.24
CA ILE A 95 7.49 10.76 -8.07
C ILE A 95 6.33 9.78 -8.00
N ALA A 96 5.40 9.98 -7.07
CA ALA A 96 4.19 9.18 -7.00
C ALA A 96 3.29 9.45 -8.21
N SER A 97 3.03 8.43 -9.01
CA SER A 97 2.11 8.51 -10.15
C SER A 97 0.67 8.17 -9.74
N MET A 98 0.49 7.45 -8.64
CA MET A 98 -0.80 7.10 -8.06
C MET A 98 -0.62 6.75 -6.59
N GLY A 99 -1.71 6.83 -5.83
CA GLY A 99 -1.77 6.38 -4.44
C GLY A 99 -2.75 5.23 -4.27
N ASN A 100 -2.56 4.45 -3.23
CA ASN A 100 -3.53 3.46 -2.79
C ASN A 100 -4.21 3.96 -1.51
N ALA A 101 -5.54 3.83 -1.46
CA ALA A 101 -6.28 3.92 -0.22
C ALA A 101 -6.62 2.51 0.23
N MET A 102 -6.37 2.21 1.50
CA MET A 102 -6.72 0.91 2.07
C MET A 102 -7.71 1.11 3.21
N GLY A 103 -8.58 0.14 3.35
CA GLY A 103 -9.63 0.15 4.36
C GLY A 103 -10.49 -1.09 4.26
N ILE A 104 -11.48 -1.17 5.10
CA ILE A 104 -12.47 -2.25 5.09
C ILE A 104 -13.63 -1.83 4.18
N ILE A 105 -13.89 -2.64 3.16
CA ILE A 105 -15.07 -2.47 2.30
C ILE A 105 -16.20 -3.28 2.91
N TYR A 106 -17.38 -2.67 3.07
CA TYR A 106 -18.54 -3.34 3.63
C TYR A 106 -19.75 -3.33 2.68
N ASN A 107 -20.58 -4.36 2.77
CA ASN A 107 -21.81 -4.44 2.03
C ASN A 107 -22.95 -3.80 2.83
N LYS A 108 -23.46 -2.66 2.36
CA LYS A 108 -24.51 -1.90 3.03
C LYS A 108 -25.79 -2.71 3.27
N SER A 109 -26.20 -3.51 2.29
CA SER A 109 -27.42 -4.32 2.42
C SER A 109 -27.29 -5.40 3.49
N VAL A 110 -26.10 -6.01 3.63
CA VAL A 110 -25.84 -6.99 4.71
C VAL A 110 -25.85 -6.31 6.08
N PHE A 111 -25.29 -5.11 6.19
CA PHE A 111 -25.34 -4.31 7.43
C PHE A 111 -26.77 -3.95 7.82
N GLU A 112 -27.60 -3.50 6.85
CA GLU A 112 -29.01 -3.21 7.06
C GLU A 112 -29.79 -4.46 7.51
N GLU A 113 -29.58 -5.61 6.85
CA GLU A 113 -30.20 -6.89 7.18
C GLU A 113 -29.80 -7.35 8.59
N ALA A 114 -28.54 -7.19 8.96
CA ALA A 114 -28.04 -7.48 10.30
C ALA A 114 -28.56 -6.49 11.36
N GLY A 115 -29.09 -5.34 10.96
CA GLY A 115 -29.55 -4.28 11.84
C GLY A 115 -28.42 -3.39 12.37
N ILE A 116 -27.31 -3.31 11.65
CA ILE A 116 -26.17 -2.45 11.96
C ILE A 116 -26.38 -1.11 11.26
N SER A 117 -26.56 -0.06 12.04
CA SER A 117 -26.86 1.30 11.54
C SER A 117 -25.66 2.24 11.52
N GLU A 118 -24.63 1.93 12.29
CA GLU A 118 -23.42 2.74 12.40
C GLU A 118 -22.19 1.89 12.13
N LEU A 119 -21.15 2.48 11.57
CA LEU A 119 -19.87 1.78 11.34
C LEU A 119 -19.11 1.63 12.66
N PRO A 120 -18.42 0.50 12.87
CA PRO A 120 -17.66 0.27 14.09
C PRO A 120 -16.47 1.25 14.16
N THR A 121 -16.22 1.80 15.34
CA THR A 121 -15.13 2.74 15.61
C THR A 121 -14.05 2.14 16.51
N THR A 122 -14.28 0.92 17.00
CA THR A 122 -13.31 0.18 17.85
C THR A 122 -13.17 -1.26 17.35
N PRO A 123 -12.08 -1.96 17.67
CA PRO A 123 -11.91 -3.38 17.37
C PRO A 123 -13.05 -4.25 17.95
N ASP A 124 -13.47 -4.00 19.20
CA ASP A 124 -14.56 -4.75 19.83
C ASP A 124 -15.88 -4.55 19.10
N ALA A 125 -16.23 -3.31 18.74
CA ALA A 125 -17.44 -3.04 17.97
C ALA A 125 -17.39 -3.71 16.58
N PHE A 126 -16.23 -3.76 15.95
CA PHE A 126 -16.05 -4.48 14.69
C PHE A 126 -16.30 -5.98 14.84
N LEU A 127 -15.77 -6.61 15.89
CA LEU A 127 -16.00 -8.03 16.18
C LEU A 127 -17.48 -8.31 16.53
N ASP A 128 -18.13 -7.42 17.26
CA ASP A 128 -19.56 -7.53 17.56
C ASP A 128 -20.43 -7.43 16.31
N ASP A 129 -20.08 -6.55 15.38
CA ASP A 129 -20.75 -6.45 14.07
C ASP A 129 -20.58 -7.74 13.25
N LEU A 130 -19.39 -8.34 13.23
CA LEU A 130 -19.18 -9.63 12.56
C LEU A 130 -20.05 -10.74 13.16
N LYS A 131 -20.15 -10.83 14.48
CA LYS A 131 -21.06 -11.77 15.19
C LYS A 131 -22.52 -11.53 14.81
N GLN A 132 -22.92 -10.26 14.78
CA GLN A 132 -24.28 -9.89 14.43
C GLN A 132 -24.64 -10.25 12.98
N ILE A 133 -23.71 -10.06 12.03
CA ILE A 133 -23.88 -10.48 10.63
C ILE A 133 -24.03 -12.00 10.55
N LYS A 134 -23.17 -12.74 11.24
CA LYS A 134 -23.21 -14.20 11.27
C LYS A 134 -24.53 -14.76 11.84
N GLU A 135 -25.06 -14.12 12.87
CA GLU A 135 -26.29 -14.56 13.55
C GLU A 135 -27.56 -14.24 12.77
N LYS A 136 -27.58 -13.13 12.03
CA LYS A 136 -28.80 -12.57 11.44
C LYS A 136 -28.88 -12.67 9.92
N THR A 137 -27.81 -13.06 9.25
CA THR A 137 -27.75 -13.14 7.80
C THR A 137 -27.10 -14.45 7.34
N ASP A 138 -27.25 -14.79 6.07
CA ASP A 138 -26.55 -15.91 5.43
C ASP A 138 -25.17 -15.52 4.88
N ALA A 139 -24.74 -14.28 5.09
CA ALA A 139 -23.47 -13.77 4.59
C ALA A 139 -22.28 -14.29 5.42
N ILE A 140 -21.14 -14.49 4.77
CA ILE A 140 -19.87 -14.69 5.48
C ILE A 140 -19.43 -13.32 6.02
N PRO A 141 -19.27 -13.16 7.35
CA PRO A 141 -19.07 -11.86 7.99
C PRO A 141 -17.79 -11.15 7.56
N LEU A 142 -16.71 -11.89 7.39
CA LEU A 142 -15.41 -11.34 7.00
C LEU A 142 -14.79 -12.15 5.87
N TYR A 143 -14.38 -11.45 4.82
CA TYR A 143 -13.52 -12.01 3.78
C TYR A 143 -12.14 -11.35 3.86
N THR A 144 -11.11 -12.16 3.94
CA THR A 144 -9.72 -11.72 3.82
C THR A 144 -9.00 -12.56 2.76
N ASN A 145 -8.24 -11.91 1.90
CA ASN A 145 -7.50 -12.59 0.87
C ASN A 145 -6.23 -13.22 1.47
N TYR A 146 -6.34 -14.47 1.90
CA TYR A 146 -5.26 -15.20 2.58
C TYR A 146 -4.39 -16.03 1.64
N ALA A 147 -4.85 -16.35 0.43
CA ALA A 147 -4.12 -17.21 -0.51
C ALA A 147 -2.76 -16.59 -0.94
N ALA A 148 -2.66 -15.28 -0.95
CA ALA A 148 -1.41 -14.55 -1.16
C ALA A 148 -0.94 -13.97 0.18
N GLY A 149 0.14 -14.49 0.74
CA GLY A 149 0.62 -14.14 2.10
C GLY A 149 0.88 -12.65 2.35
N TRP A 150 1.19 -11.86 1.30
CA TRP A 150 1.41 -10.42 1.42
C TRP A 150 0.21 -9.64 1.95
N THR A 151 -1.00 -10.16 1.78
CA THR A 151 -2.22 -9.48 2.23
C THR A 151 -2.34 -9.38 3.75
N LEU A 152 -1.71 -10.30 4.49
CA LEU A 152 -1.58 -10.19 5.94
C LEU A 152 -0.68 -9.02 6.36
N THR A 153 0.38 -8.79 5.61
CA THR A 153 1.25 -7.62 5.82
C THR A 153 0.50 -6.32 5.58
N ALA A 154 -0.46 -6.32 4.64
CA ALA A 154 -1.30 -5.16 4.39
C ALA A 154 -2.18 -4.81 5.60
N TRP A 155 -2.68 -5.78 6.35
CA TRP A 155 -3.40 -5.53 7.60
C TRP A 155 -2.55 -4.70 8.58
N ASP A 156 -1.30 -5.09 8.79
CA ASP A 156 -0.40 -4.39 9.70
C ASP A 156 -0.01 -3.00 9.17
N SER A 157 0.48 -2.93 7.94
CA SER A 157 1.04 -1.71 7.36
C SER A 157 0.02 -0.57 7.23
N TYR A 158 -1.23 -0.89 6.89
CA TYR A 158 -2.24 0.11 6.59
C TYR A 158 -3.21 0.33 7.77
N ILE A 159 -3.63 -0.74 8.43
CA ILE A 159 -4.56 -0.63 9.55
C ILE A 159 -3.80 -0.21 10.82
N GLY A 160 -2.57 -0.69 11.02
CA GLY A 160 -1.73 -0.30 12.15
C GLY A 160 -1.49 1.21 12.22
N GLY A 161 -1.12 1.84 11.11
CA GLY A 161 -0.97 3.29 11.02
C GLY A 161 -2.28 4.03 11.29
N THR A 162 -3.38 3.56 10.72
CA THR A 162 -4.71 4.15 10.92
C THR A 162 -5.18 4.00 12.37
N ALA A 163 -4.96 2.84 12.99
CA ALA A 163 -5.36 2.59 14.37
C ALA A 163 -4.61 3.48 15.38
N THR A 164 -3.40 3.89 15.08
CA THR A 164 -2.63 4.80 15.95
C THR A 164 -2.89 6.28 15.68
N GLY A 165 -3.46 6.63 14.52
CA GLY A 165 -3.58 8.00 14.05
C GLY A 165 -2.25 8.67 13.68
N ASP A 166 -1.15 7.92 13.66
CA ASP A 166 0.19 8.37 13.31
C ASP A 166 0.57 7.82 11.94
N ALA A 167 0.59 8.68 10.92
CA ALA A 167 0.94 8.30 9.55
C ALA A 167 2.37 7.74 9.44
N ASP A 168 3.25 8.11 10.34
CA ASP A 168 4.65 7.68 10.38
C ASP A 168 4.89 6.48 11.30
N PHE A 169 3.83 5.95 11.94
CA PHE A 169 3.95 4.89 12.94
C PHE A 169 4.76 3.70 12.42
N MET A 170 4.40 3.16 11.26
CA MET A 170 5.07 1.98 10.69
C MET A 170 6.50 2.25 10.21
N ASN A 171 6.77 3.46 9.73
CA ASN A 171 8.06 3.79 9.14
C ASN A 171 9.06 4.37 10.15
N ASN A 172 8.59 5.08 11.16
CA ASN A 172 9.45 5.77 12.12
C ASN A 172 9.23 5.30 13.55
N THR A 173 7.98 5.18 14.01
CA THR A 173 7.72 4.92 15.44
C THR A 173 8.00 3.49 15.82
N ILE A 174 7.48 2.51 15.08
CA ILE A 174 7.59 1.08 15.41
C ILE A 174 9.04 0.58 15.39
N VAL A 175 9.86 1.06 14.45
CA VAL A 175 11.24 0.60 14.25
C VAL A 175 12.16 1.00 15.40
N HIS A 176 11.76 1.97 16.21
CA HIS A 176 12.50 2.42 17.39
C HIS A 176 11.96 1.87 18.71
N GLN A 177 10.90 1.06 18.68
CA GLN A 177 10.33 0.45 19.88
C GLN A 177 11.03 -0.86 20.24
N ALA A 178 11.29 -1.07 21.52
CA ALA A 178 11.97 -2.28 21.99
C ALA A 178 11.15 -3.57 21.78
N ASN A 179 9.82 -3.48 21.87
CA ASN A 179 8.91 -4.62 21.70
C ASN A 179 7.70 -4.18 20.88
N PRO A 180 7.86 -3.96 19.56
CA PRO A 180 6.84 -3.33 18.73
C PRO A 180 5.55 -4.16 18.61
N PHE A 181 5.63 -5.48 18.74
CA PHE A 181 4.49 -6.40 18.68
C PHE A 181 3.92 -6.80 20.06
N SER A 182 4.33 -6.13 21.13
CA SER A 182 3.75 -6.39 22.45
C SER A 182 2.33 -5.84 22.56
N LYS A 183 1.49 -6.51 23.40
CA LYS A 183 0.18 -6.00 23.74
C LYS A 183 0.32 -4.66 24.48
N ARG A 184 -0.40 -3.66 24.02
CA ARG A 184 -0.44 -2.31 24.60
C ARG A 184 -1.77 -2.10 25.34
N SER A 185 -1.72 -1.32 26.41
CA SER A 185 -2.91 -1.02 27.21
C SER A 185 -3.92 -0.08 26.52
N ASP A 186 -3.45 0.64 25.50
CA ASP A 186 -4.26 1.54 24.68
C ASP A 186 -4.86 0.85 23.45
N GLU A 187 -4.68 -0.46 23.32
CA GLU A 187 -5.17 -1.29 22.20
C GLU A 187 -4.72 -0.81 20.82
N THR A 188 -3.58 -0.14 20.75
CA THR A 188 -2.97 0.32 19.51
C THR A 188 -1.82 -0.57 19.07
N GLY A 189 -1.40 -0.40 17.81
CA GLY A 189 -0.22 -1.05 17.25
C GLY A 189 -0.47 -2.43 16.66
N PRO A 190 0.59 -3.09 16.16
CA PRO A 190 0.49 -4.33 15.39
C PRO A 190 -0.18 -5.48 16.13
N TYR A 191 0.08 -5.62 17.43
CA TYR A 191 -0.56 -6.67 18.22
C TYR A 191 -2.09 -6.57 18.17
N ALA A 192 -2.65 -5.37 18.37
CA ALA A 192 -4.09 -5.17 18.38
C ALA A 192 -4.71 -5.50 17.01
N VAL A 193 -4.05 -5.12 15.92
CA VAL A 193 -4.49 -5.42 14.55
C VAL A 193 -4.55 -6.92 14.29
N TYR A 194 -3.47 -7.64 14.58
CA TYR A 194 -3.42 -9.09 14.37
C TYR A 194 -4.32 -9.87 15.34
N ASN A 195 -4.46 -9.39 16.58
CA ASN A 195 -5.36 -10.00 17.54
C ASN A 195 -6.83 -9.86 17.10
N THR A 196 -7.22 -8.71 16.58
CA THR A 196 -8.58 -8.52 16.02
C THR A 196 -8.84 -9.48 14.86
N LEU A 197 -7.88 -9.64 13.94
CA LEU A 197 -8.01 -10.61 12.86
C LEU A 197 -8.08 -12.05 13.38
N TYR A 198 -7.26 -12.39 14.37
CA TYR A 198 -7.25 -13.72 14.98
C TYR A 198 -8.60 -14.04 15.64
N GLU A 199 -9.14 -13.11 16.42
CA GLU A 199 -10.44 -13.27 17.08
C GLU A 199 -11.58 -13.38 16.06
N ALA A 200 -11.58 -12.53 15.02
CA ALA A 200 -12.56 -12.60 13.94
C ALA A 200 -12.60 -13.96 13.24
N VAL A 201 -11.44 -14.61 13.06
CA VAL A 201 -11.33 -15.94 12.42
C VAL A 201 -11.60 -17.07 13.39
N SER A 202 -11.16 -16.97 14.65
CA SER A 202 -11.27 -18.04 15.64
C SER A 202 -12.69 -18.20 16.20
N GLU A 203 -13.45 -17.13 16.23
CA GLU A 203 -14.87 -17.14 16.65
C GLU A 203 -15.82 -17.47 15.48
N GLY A 204 -15.28 -17.59 14.28
CA GLY A 204 -15.84 -18.16 13.07
C GLY A 204 -16.93 -17.62 12.32
#